data_2e961a57e07368d662b7fc1595f42ef0
#
_entry.id   2e961a57e07368d662b7fc1595f42ef0
#
_cell.length_a   1.000
_cell.length_b   1.000
_cell.length_c   1.000
_cell.angle_alpha   90.00
_cell.angle_beta   90.00
_cell.angle_gamma   90.00
#
_symmetry.space_group_name_H-M   'P 1'
#
loop_
_entity.id
_entity.type
_entity.pdbx_description
1 polymer ?
#
loop_
_entity_poly.entity_id
_entity_poly.type
_entity_poly.pdbx_seq_one_letter_code
_entity_poly.pdbx_strand_id
1 'polypeptide(L)'
;MPAGVSKVEGKKFSLFDFIYKYGTVAVIVIVMLLFSLTNPYFFTYDNITDILRSISIVTFVAIGVTFSLIVGGFDLSVGSTVSLTTVVSASMMVWYEQGVFATLVVPIALSLIVGLVNAFLVVKIRIPDLLATLAMLYIVNGLHMTYSKGYSIYANMPLEDGSMAPGKFQEWFLWLGQGKILSLPVPVILTFLLVAVTHVYLAYTRQGRMLYMTGGNLEAARLSGIPVNRYRTLAYVLSALFAGLGGMLLAARIGTGQVSSGGSMLMDAVAA
;
A
#
# COMPACT_ATOMS: atom_id res chain seq x y z
N MET A 1 58.05 -13.80 -27.29
CA MET A 1 57.26 -12.56 -27.15
C MET A 1 56.47 -12.65 -25.86
N PRO A 2 56.73 -11.83 -24.82
CA PRO A 2 55.99 -11.91 -23.58
C PRO A 2 54.64 -11.18 -23.74
N ALA A 3 53.56 -11.88 -23.33
CA ALA A 3 52.22 -11.37 -23.29
C ALA A 3 52.11 -10.18 -22.31
N GLY A 4 51.62 -9.06 -22.81
CA GLY A 4 51.39 -7.85 -22.03
C GLY A 4 50.36 -8.05 -20.95
N VAL A 5 50.78 -7.86 -19.71
CA VAL A 5 49.87 -7.75 -18.54
C VAL A 5 49.12 -6.43 -18.70
N SER A 6 47.81 -6.50 -19.03
CA SER A 6 46.95 -5.33 -19.00
C SER A 6 46.85 -4.82 -17.56
N LYS A 7 47.38 -3.63 -17.31
CA LYS A 7 47.18 -2.90 -16.05
C LYS A 7 45.67 -2.69 -15.88
N VAL A 8 45.11 -3.26 -14.81
CA VAL A 8 43.80 -2.89 -14.29
C VAL A 8 43.91 -1.43 -13.84
N GLU A 9 43.50 -0.49 -14.69
CA GLU A 9 43.34 0.90 -14.30
C GLU A 9 42.32 0.98 -13.17
N GLY A 10 42.76 1.40 -12.00
CA GLY A 10 41.91 1.65 -10.86
C GLY A 10 40.83 2.65 -11.25
N LYS A 11 39.55 2.24 -11.16
CA LYS A 11 38.38 3.04 -11.47
C LYS A 11 38.47 4.34 -10.67
N LYS A 12 38.80 5.45 -11.34
CA LYS A 12 38.84 6.79 -10.71
C LYS A 12 37.47 7.08 -10.13
N PHE A 13 37.44 7.50 -8.87
CA PHE A 13 36.20 7.92 -8.20
C PHE A 13 35.60 9.07 -9.01
N SER A 14 34.48 8.80 -9.67
CA SER A 14 33.68 9.81 -10.39
C SER A 14 32.64 10.36 -9.43
N LEU A 15 32.62 11.70 -9.28
CA LEU A 15 31.57 12.38 -8.53
C LEU A 15 30.17 12.04 -9.09
N PHE A 16 30.08 11.83 -10.40
CA PHE A 16 28.85 11.44 -11.07
C PHE A 16 28.39 10.03 -10.62
N ASP A 17 29.31 9.06 -10.55
CA ASP A 17 28.99 7.69 -10.07
C ASP A 17 28.57 7.71 -8.59
N PHE A 18 29.16 8.59 -7.80
CA PHE A 18 28.76 8.78 -6.39
C PHE A 18 27.36 9.38 -6.27
N ILE A 19 27.07 10.46 -7.01
CA ILE A 19 25.74 11.09 -7.02
C ILE A 19 24.68 10.10 -7.55
N TYR A 20 24.99 9.37 -8.61
CA TYR A 20 24.09 8.37 -9.16
C TYR A 20 23.77 7.25 -8.13
N LYS A 21 24.78 6.80 -7.40
CA LYS A 21 24.62 5.70 -6.43
C LYS A 21 24.01 6.14 -5.10
N TYR A 22 24.37 7.32 -4.61
CA TYR A 22 24.01 7.78 -3.26
C TYR A 22 23.17 9.07 -3.25
N GLY A 23 22.82 9.62 -4.39
CA GLY A 23 22.13 10.92 -4.50
C GLY A 23 20.83 10.96 -3.72
N THR A 24 20.00 9.93 -3.81
CA THR A 24 18.74 9.85 -3.03
C THR A 24 19.00 9.88 -1.53
N VAL A 25 19.98 9.10 -1.05
CA VAL A 25 20.34 9.07 0.37
C VAL A 25 20.89 10.42 0.82
N ALA A 26 21.74 11.04 -0.02
CA ALA A 26 22.30 12.36 0.27
C ALA A 26 21.20 13.44 0.38
N VAL A 27 20.22 13.43 -0.54
CA VAL A 27 19.07 14.35 -0.47
C VAL A 27 18.26 14.13 0.80
N ILE A 28 17.97 12.88 1.19
CA ILE A 28 17.25 12.58 2.43
C ILE A 28 18.02 13.14 3.64
N VAL A 29 19.34 12.89 3.72
CA VAL A 29 20.17 13.38 4.82
C VAL A 29 20.18 14.92 4.86
N ILE A 30 20.34 15.59 3.71
CA ILE A 30 20.31 17.05 3.62
C ILE A 30 18.96 17.60 4.11
N VAL A 31 17.86 17.02 3.66
CA VAL A 31 16.50 17.44 4.08
C VAL A 31 16.32 17.23 5.59
N MET A 32 16.74 16.07 6.13
CA MET A 32 16.68 15.81 7.56
C MET A 32 17.52 16.83 8.37
N LEU A 33 18.72 17.16 7.91
CA LEU A 33 19.57 18.17 8.55
C LEU A 33 18.94 19.57 8.51
N LEU A 34 18.38 19.98 7.36
CA LEU A 34 17.70 21.25 7.21
C LEU A 34 16.53 21.37 8.19
N PHE A 35 15.65 20.38 8.24
CA PHE A 35 14.52 20.40 9.18
C PHE A 35 14.94 20.31 10.64
N SER A 36 16.01 19.58 10.95
CA SER A 36 16.59 19.51 12.29
C SER A 36 17.11 20.86 12.78
N LEU A 37 17.70 21.65 11.88
CA LEU A 37 18.26 22.97 12.23
C LEU A 37 17.18 24.06 12.27
N THR A 38 16.12 23.93 11.47
CA THR A 38 15.06 24.95 11.34
C THR A 38 13.88 24.74 12.26
N ASN A 39 13.61 23.50 12.69
CA ASN A 39 12.46 23.15 13.52
C ASN A 39 12.88 22.37 14.78
N PRO A 40 12.75 22.97 15.98
CA PRO A 40 13.12 22.30 17.23
C PRO A 40 12.26 21.07 17.56
N TYR A 41 11.09 20.93 16.93
CA TYR A 41 10.19 19.79 17.12
C TYR A 41 10.50 18.62 16.18
N PHE A 42 11.44 18.76 15.23
CA PHE A 42 11.69 17.74 14.22
C PHE A 42 12.11 16.38 14.82
N PHE A 43 13.03 16.38 15.79
CA PHE A 43 13.49 15.16 16.47
C PHE A 43 12.75 14.87 17.78
N THR A 44 11.54 15.43 17.98
CA THR A 44 10.74 15.03 19.13
C THR A 44 10.20 13.61 18.95
N TYR A 45 10.00 12.92 20.08
CA TYR A 45 9.43 11.57 20.09
C TYR A 45 8.09 11.49 19.32
N ASP A 46 7.22 12.48 19.52
CA ASP A 46 5.89 12.49 18.89
C ASP A 46 6.00 12.64 17.37
N ASN A 47 6.85 13.57 16.88
CA ASN A 47 7.04 13.73 15.43
C ASN A 47 7.65 12.48 14.79
N ILE A 48 8.66 11.87 15.41
CA ILE A 48 9.25 10.62 14.90
C ILE A 48 8.22 9.48 14.88
N THR A 49 7.41 9.36 15.94
CA THR A 49 6.36 8.33 15.95
C THR A 49 5.28 8.58 14.90
N ASP A 50 4.94 9.81 14.58
CA ASP A 50 3.98 10.15 13.52
C ASP A 50 4.53 9.90 12.12
N ILE A 51 5.81 10.18 11.90
CA ILE A 51 6.51 9.80 10.66
C ILE A 51 6.49 8.27 10.49
N LEU A 52 6.86 7.51 11.53
CA LEU A 52 6.86 6.06 11.50
C LEU A 52 5.46 5.47 11.23
N ARG A 53 4.40 6.05 11.82
CA ARG A 53 3.02 5.67 11.52
C ARG A 53 2.66 5.90 10.05
N SER A 54 3.07 7.05 9.49
CA SER A 54 2.83 7.38 8.08
C SER A 54 3.51 6.39 7.15
N ILE A 55 4.79 6.15 7.35
CA ILE A 55 5.59 5.19 6.58
C ILE A 55 4.98 3.78 6.68
N SER A 56 4.53 3.39 7.88
CA SER A 56 3.93 2.07 8.10
C SER A 56 2.72 1.84 7.20
N ILE A 57 1.81 2.81 7.11
CA ILE A 57 0.60 2.69 6.28
C ILE A 57 0.96 2.63 4.80
N VAL A 58 1.87 3.50 4.34
CA VAL A 58 2.37 3.47 2.95
C VAL A 58 3.02 2.13 2.63
N THR A 59 3.76 1.54 3.57
CA THR A 59 4.43 0.24 3.39
C THR A 59 3.42 -0.89 3.14
N PHE A 60 2.26 -0.90 3.79
CA PHE A 60 1.20 -1.88 3.48
C PHE A 60 0.79 -1.80 2.01
N VAL A 61 0.54 -0.59 1.51
CA VAL A 61 0.15 -0.37 0.12
C VAL A 61 1.29 -0.72 -0.85
N ALA A 62 2.52 -0.32 -0.52
CA ALA A 62 3.72 -0.62 -1.32
C ALA A 62 3.98 -2.13 -1.45
N ILE A 63 3.80 -2.91 -0.38
CA ILE A 63 3.85 -4.37 -0.45
C ILE A 63 2.77 -4.90 -1.41
N GLY A 64 1.56 -4.35 -1.38
CA GLY A 64 0.51 -4.69 -2.35
C GLY A 64 0.96 -4.46 -3.79
N VAL A 65 1.45 -3.26 -4.10
CA VAL A 65 1.98 -2.92 -5.44
C VAL A 65 3.14 -3.85 -5.83
N THR A 66 4.02 -4.19 -4.88
CA THR A 66 5.15 -5.10 -5.12
C THR A 66 4.69 -6.46 -5.66
N PHE A 67 3.58 -7.03 -5.16
CA PHE A 67 3.06 -8.29 -5.68
C PHE A 67 2.66 -8.20 -7.16
N SER A 68 2.02 -7.11 -7.58
CA SER A 68 1.68 -6.91 -8.99
C SER A 68 2.93 -6.71 -9.85
N LEU A 69 3.94 -5.97 -9.36
CA LEU A 69 5.21 -5.75 -10.05
C LEU A 69 6.02 -7.05 -10.22
N ILE A 70 6.06 -7.92 -9.21
CA ILE A 70 6.77 -9.21 -9.26
C ILE A 70 6.31 -10.06 -10.44
N VAL A 71 5.02 -10.03 -10.80
CA VAL A 71 4.50 -10.80 -11.94
C VAL A 71 4.53 -10.04 -13.27
N GLY A 72 5.23 -8.90 -13.33
CA GLY A 72 5.35 -8.05 -14.52
C GLY A 72 4.09 -7.25 -14.82
N GLY A 73 3.20 -7.05 -13.83
CA GLY A 73 1.99 -6.23 -13.92
C GLY A 73 2.11 -4.94 -13.12
N PHE A 74 1.13 -4.05 -13.28
CA PHE A 74 1.04 -2.81 -12.51
C PHE A 74 -0.41 -2.55 -12.09
N ASP A 75 -0.64 -2.31 -10.80
CA ASP A 75 -1.98 -2.10 -10.24
C ASP A 75 -2.15 -0.65 -9.77
N LEU A 76 -2.77 0.18 -10.61
CA LEU A 76 -3.11 1.57 -10.27
C LEU A 76 -4.33 1.69 -9.36
N SER A 77 -5.17 0.64 -9.27
CA SER A 77 -6.40 0.68 -8.49
C SER A 77 -6.17 0.65 -6.98
N VAL A 78 -4.94 0.37 -6.53
CA VAL A 78 -4.59 0.35 -5.10
C VAL A 78 -4.96 1.65 -4.41
N GLY A 79 -4.78 2.80 -5.07
CA GLY A 79 -5.16 4.10 -4.51
C GLY A 79 -6.65 4.19 -4.22
N SER A 80 -7.51 3.90 -5.21
CA SER A 80 -8.96 3.91 -5.01
C SER A 80 -9.43 2.84 -4.02
N THR A 81 -8.75 1.70 -3.95
CA THR A 81 -9.01 0.64 -2.97
C THR A 81 -8.73 1.12 -1.54
N VAL A 82 -7.64 1.87 -1.33
CA VAL A 82 -7.36 2.54 -0.04
C VAL A 82 -8.53 3.46 0.35
N SER A 83 -8.94 4.38 -0.55
CA SER A 83 -10.07 5.29 -0.26
C SER A 83 -11.37 4.54 -0.01
N LEU A 84 -11.69 3.52 -0.80
CA LEU A 84 -12.86 2.67 -0.61
C LEU A 84 -12.89 2.07 0.79
N THR A 85 -11.79 1.47 1.23
CA THR A 85 -11.74 0.79 2.53
C THR A 85 -11.72 1.75 3.70
N THR A 86 -11.15 2.97 3.56
CA THR A 86 -11.28 4.03 4.60
C THR A 86 -12.76 4.42 4.77
N VAL A 87 -13.46 4.68 3.68
CA VAL A 87 -14.87 5.11 3.67
C VAL A 87 -15.76 4.00 4.22
N VAL A 88 -15.59 2.75 3.74
CA VAL A 88 -16.43 1.63 4.17
C VAL A 88 -16.18 1.27 5.64
N SER A 89 -14.95 1.25 6.12
CA SER A 89 -14.67 1.00 7.55
C SER A 89 -15.32 2.06 8.44
N ALA A 90 -15.23 3.33 8.04
CA ALA A 90 -15.88 4.42 8.76
C ALA A 90 -17.40 4.31 8.74
N SER A 91 -18.00 4.01 7.58
CA SER A 91 -19.45 3.87 7.46
C SER A 91 -20.00 2.72 8.30
N MET A 92 -19.30 1.58 8.36
CA MET A 92 -19.71 0.45 9.20
C MET A 92 -19.83 0.85 10.67
N MET A 93 -18.94 1.68 11.18
CA MET A 93 -18.97 2.13 12.57
C MET A 93 -19.87 3.35 12.80
N VAL A 94 -19.82 4.34 11.91
CA VAL A 94 -20.44 5.65 12.13
C VAL A 94 -21.91 5.70 11.66
N TRP A 95 -22.21 5.10 10.50
CA TRP A 95 -23.58 5.12 9.96
C TRP A 95 -24.41 3.90 10.39
N TYR A 96 -23.76 2.73 10.45
CA TYR A 96 -24.46 1.46 10.68
C TYR A 96 -24.24 0.88 12.07
N GLU A 97 -23.44 1.51 12.92
CA GLU A 97 -23.11 1.04 14.30
C GLU A 97 -22.69 -0.43 14.38
N GLN A 98 -22.04 -0.93 13.31
CA GLN A 98 -21.66 -2.34 13.23
C GLN A 98 -20.50 -2.68 14.16
N GLY A 99 -20.52 -3.94 14.66
CA GLY A 99 -19.42 -4.47 15.50
C GLY A 99 -18.16 -4.81 14.72
N VAL A 100 -17.18 -5.35 15.45
CA VAL A 100 -15.83 -5.71 14.97
C VAL A 100 -15.85 -6.50 13.68
N PHE A 101 -16.69 -7.54 13.62
CA PHE A 101 -16.72 -8.46 12.47
C PHE A 101 -17.04 -7.75 11.16
N ALA A 102 -18.16 -7.01 11.11
CA ALA A 102 -18.55 -6.30 9.89
C ALA A 102 -17.54 -5.21 9.51
N THR A 103 -17.04 -4.48 10.51
CA THR A 103 -16.02 -3.41 10.29
C THR A 103 -14.73 -3.94 9.67
N LEU A 104 -14.34 -5.17 9.94
CA LEU A 104 -13.15 -5.79 9.35
C LEU A 104 -13.47 -6.51 8.04
N VAL A 105 -14.52 -7.33 8.03
CA VAL A 105 -14.79 -8.24 6.91
C VAL A 105 -15.31 -7.51 5.68
N VAL A 106 -16.20 -6.52 5.83
CA VAL A 106 -16.81 -5.84 4.67
C VAL A 106 -15.78 -5.07 3.85
N PRO A 107 -14.90 -4.21 4.43
CA PRO A 107 -13.87 -3.52 3.64
C PRO A 107 -12.88 -4.50 2.98
N ILE A 108 -12.47 -5.56 3.69
CA ILE A 108 -11.59 -6.59 3.12
C ILE A 108 -12.26 -7.31 1.96
N ALA A 109 -13.52 -7.71 2.11
CA ALA A 109 -14.25 -8.38 1.04
C ALA A 109 -14.37 -7.51 -0.21
N LEU A 110 -14.65 -6.21 -0.04
CA LEU A 110 -14.72 -5.27 -1.16
C LEU A 110 -13.34 -5.08 -1.82
N SER A 111 -12.25 -4.99 -1.06
CA SER A 111 -10.91 -4.92 -1.63
C SER A 111 -10.56 -6.18 -2.42
N LEU A 112 -10.89 -7.36 -1.91
CA LEU A 112 -10.71 -8.63 -2.62
C LEU A 112 -11.53 -8.70 -3.92
N ILE A 113 -12.77 -8.18 -3.92
CA ILE A 113 -13.59 -8.07 -5.14
C ILE A 113 -12.89 -7.20 -6.18
N VAL A 114 -12.35 -6.03 -5.79
CA VAL A 114 -11.56 -5.17 -6.70
C VAL A 114 -10.39 -5.95 -7.29
N GLY A 115 -9.62 -6.66 -6.46
CA GLY A 115 -8.48 -7.47 -6.92
C GLY A 115 -8.90 -8.61 -7.86
N LEU A 116 -10.02 -9.27 -7.59
CA LEU A 116 -10.57 -10.33 -8.46
C LEU A 116 -11.04 -9.77 -9.80
N VAL A 117 -11.69 -8.61 -9.82
CA VAL A 117 -12.10 -7.93 -11.07
C VAL A 117 -10.88 -7.53 -11.88
N ASN A 118 -9.85 -6.93 -11.28
CA ASN A 118 -8.59 -6.64 -11.96
C ASN A 118 -7.95 -7.90 -12.55
N ALA A 119 -7.85 -8.96 -11.75
CA ALA A 119 -7.33 -10.23 -12.22
C ALA A 119 -8.14 -10.80 -13.38
N PHE A 120 -9.46 -10.72 -13.35
CA PHE A 120 -10.34 -11.16 -14.43
C PHE A 120 -10.09 -10.36 -15.72
N LEU A 121 -10.04 -9.02 -15.64
CA LEU A 121 -9.79 -8.16 -16.78
C LEU A 121 -8.41 -8.40 -17.40
N VAL A 122 -7.37 -8.48 -16.56
CA VAL A 122 -5.99 -8.61 -17.03
C VAL A 122 -5.64 -10.04 -17.46
N VAL A 123 -6.03 -11.04 -16.68
CA VAL A 123 -5.58 -12.42 -16.88
C VAL A 123 -6.52 -13.19 -17.82
N LYS A 124 -7.85 -13.01 -17.66
CA LYS A 124 -8.84 -13.78 -18.45
C LYS A 124 -9.20 -13.06 -19.76
N ILE A 125 -9.53 -11.76 -19.68
CA ILE A 125 -9.89 -10.95 -20.86
C ILE A 125 -8.65 -10.49 -21.62
N ARG A 126 -7.49 -10.40 -20.94
CA ARG A 126 -6.18 -9.99 -21.50
C ARG A 126 -6.13 -8.50 -21.87
N ILE A 127 -6.84 -7.65 -21.14
CA ILE A 127 -6.67 -6.20 -21.25
C ILE A 127 -5.29 -5.84 -20.67
N PRO A 128 -4.52 -4.94 -21.31
CA PRO A 128 -3.29 -4.41 -20.71
C PRO A 128 -3.54 -3.92 -19.28
N ASP A 129 -2.67 -4.31 -18.36
CA ASP A 129 -2.82 -4.10 -16.92
C ASP A 129 -2.97 -2.62 -16.54
N LEU A 130 -2.16 -1.73 -17.13
CA LEU A 130 -2.29 -0.29 -16.91
C LEU A 130 -3.67 0.24 -17.29
N LEU A 131 -4.26 -0.22 -18.40
CA LEU A 131 -5.57 0.22 -18.85
C LEU A 131 -6.69 -0.34 -17.95
N ALA A 132 -6.60 -1.63 -17.61
CA ALA A 132 -7.58 -2.29 -16.76
C ALA A 132 -7.62 -1.68 -15.35
N THR A 133 -6.43 -1.53 -14.72
CA THR A 133 -6.34 -1.03 -13.34
C THR A 133 -6.58 0.48 -13.25
N LEU A 134 -6.25 1.25 -14.31
CA LEU A 134 -6.64 2.67 -14.41
C LEU A 134 -8.16 2.83 -14.51
N ALA A 135 -8.83 2.02 -15.33
CA ALA A 135 -10.28 2.02 -15.42
C ALA A 135 -10.91 1.67 -14.07
N MET A 136 -10.39 0.63 -13.39
CA MET A 136 -10.84 0.24 -12.06
C MET A 136 -10.59 1.32 -11.01
N LEU A 137 -9.48 2.07 -11.09
CA LEU A 137 -9.22 3.22 -10.22
C LEU A 137 -10.38 4.23 -10.30
N TYR A 138 -10.81 4.60 -11.52
CA TYR A 138 -11.90 5.56 -11.69
C TYR A 138 -13.27 4.97 -11.32
N ILE A 139 -13.53 3.69 -11.64
CA ILE A 139 -14.78 3.02 -11.27
C ILE A 139 -14.91 2.96 -9.73
N VAL A 140 -13.88 2.51 -9.04
CA VAL A 140 -13.88 2.40 -7.57
C VAL A 140 -13.96 3.78 -6.92
N ASN A 141 -13.26 4.79 -7.46
CA ASN A 141 -13.40 6.18 -7.01
C ASN A 141 -14.84 6.68 -7.16
N GLY A 142 -15.46 6.46 -8.32
CA GLY A 142 -16.86 6.82 -8.56
C GLY A 142 -17.81 6.14 -7.57
N LEU A 143 -17.59 4.84 -7.32
CA LEU A 143 -18.44 4.06 -6.42
C LEU A 143 -18.38 4.58 -4.98
N HIS A 144 -17.18 4.73 -4.38
CA HIS A 144 -17.10 5.19 -2.99
C HIS A 144 -17.49 6.68 -2.83
N MET A 145 -17.21 7.52 -3.84
CA MET A 145 -17.68 8.91 -3.87
C MET A 145 -19.20 9.00 -3.94
N THR A 146 -19.84 8.19 -4.79
CA THR A 146 -21.31 8.13 -4.86
C THR A 146 -21.89 7.61 -3.55
N TYR A 147 -21.30 6.57 -2.97
CA TYR A 147 -21.74 5.99 -1.71
C TYR A 147 -21.64 6.99 -0.55
N SER A 148 -20.53 7.72 -0.45
CA SER A 148 -20.30 8.74 0.59
C SER A 148 -20.88 10.12 0.25
N LYS A 149 -21.50 10.27 -0.94
CA LYS A 149 -21.95 11.56 -1.49
C LYS A 149 -20.84 12.62 -1.56
N GLY A 150 -19.59 12.17 -1.72
CA GLY A 150 -18.41 13.02 -1.73
C GLY A 150 -17.93 13.51 -0.36
N TYR A 151 -18.61 13.14 0.72
CA TYR A 151 -18.23 13.57 2.07
C TYR A 151 -17.32 12.56 2.76
N SER A 152 -16.38 13.07 3.55
CA SER A 152 -15.65 12.25 4.52
C SER A 152 -16.54 11.84 5.68
N ILE A 153 -16.41 10.60 6.17
CA ILE A 153 -17.23 10.03 7.24
C ILE A 153 -16.50 10.15 8.56
N TYR A 154 -17.10 10.86 9.54
CA TYR A 154 -16.52 11.07 10.86
C TYR A 154 -17.63 11.05 11.94
N ALA A 155 -17.24 10.84 13.19
CA ALA A 155 -18.16 10.79 14.31
C ALA A 155 -18.93 12.11 14.46
N ASN A 156 -20.23 12.03 14.77
CA ASN A 156 -21.13 13.17 14.90
C ASN A 156 -21.23 14.04 13.64
N MET A 157 -21.00 13.49 12.43
CA MET A 157 -21.26 14.24 11.20
C MET A 157 -22.75 14.49 11.01
N PRO A 158 -23.15 15.66 10.49
CA PRO A 158 -24.57 15.91 10.17
C PRO A 158 -25.00 15.03 8.98
N LEU A 159 -26.19 14.43 9.09
CA LEU A 159 -26.84 13.70 8.03
C LEU A 159 -27.82 14.61 7.26
N GLU A 160 -28.28 14.18 6.09
CA GLU A 160 -29.17 14.98 5.23
C GLU A 160 -30.54 15.28 5.83
N ASP A 161 -31.01 14.44 6.75
CA ASP A 161 -32.25 14.61 7.49
C ASP A 161 -32.11 15.59 8.68
N GLY A 162 -30.95 16.21 8.85
CA GLY A 162 -30.64 17.12 9.94
C GLY A 162 -30.27 16.44 11.25
N SER A 163 -30.28 15.10 11.31
CA SER A 163 -29.79 14.35 12.46
C SER A 163 -28.27 14.25 12.46
N MET A 164 -27.68 13.83 13.58
CA MET A 164 -26.26 13.48 13.65
C MET A 164 -26.08 11.98 13.40
N ALA A 165 -24.95 11.60 12.81
CA ALA A 165 -24.59 10.20 12.62
C ALA A 165 -24.63 9.46 13.98
N PRO A 166 -25.29 8.28 14.05
CA PRO A 166 -25.59 7.62 15.32
C PRO A 166 -24.37 6.99 15.97
N GLY A 167 -23.41 6.54 15.15
CA GLY A 167 -22.24 5.80 15.62
C GLY A 167 -20.98 6.64 15.74
N LYS A 168 -19.96 5.99 16.28
CA LYS A 168 -18.62 6.55 16.43
C LYS A 168 -17.55 5.49 16.15
N PHE A 169 -16.33 5.94 15.88
CA PHE A 169 -15.21 5.01 15.77
C PHE A 169 -15.02 4.26 17.09
N GLN A 170 -14.90 2.95 17.00
CA GLN A 170 -14.72 2.08 18.16
C GLN A 170 -13.27 2.15 18.64
N GLU A 171 -13.04 2.11 19.95
CA GLU A 171 -11.71 2.27 20.56
C GLU A 171 -10.70 1.22 20.09
N TRP A 172 -11.12 -0.05 19.93
CA TRP A 172 -10.25 -1.10 19.42
C TRP A 172 -9.76 -0.81 17.99
N PHE A 173 -10.61 -0.19 17.13
CA PHE A 173 -10.25 0.16 15.76
C PHE A 173 -9.26 1.32 15.75
N LEU A 174 -9.54 2.38 16.53
CA LEU A 174 -8.62 3.51 16.69
C LEU A 174 -7.27 3.05 17.27
N TRP A 175 -7.28 2.08 18.18
CA TRP A 175 -6.05 1.54 18.76
C TRP A 175 -5.13 0.91 17.71
N LEU A 176 -5.67 0.30 16.66
CA LEU A 176 -4.87 -0.25 15.56
C LEU A 176 -4.04 0.83 14.84
N GLY A 177 -4.56 2.05 14.72
CA GLY A 177 -3.88 3.18 14.05
C GLY A 177 -3.14 4.12 14.98
N GLN A 178 -3.63 4.31 16.21
CA GLN A 178 -3.17 5.32 17.17
C GLN A 178 -2.48 4.71 18.39
N GLY A 179 -2.74 3.43 18.69
CA GLY A 179 -2.23 2.75 19.88
C GLY A 179 -0.71 2.63 19.90
N LYS A 180 -0.19 2.36 21.11
CA LYS A 180 1.24 2.11 21.37
C LYS A 180 1.40 0.86 22.22
N ILE A 181 2.41 0.06 21.95
CA ILE A 181 2.87 -1.08 22.76
C ILE A 181 4.34 -0.82 23.09
N LEU A 182 4.71 -0.76 24.37
CA LEU A 182 6.09 -0.47 24.80
C LEU A 182 6.70 0.73 24.11
N SER A 183 5.94 1.82 24.00
CA SER A 183 6.33 3.07 23.30
C SER A 183 6.42 3.01 21.77
N LEU A 184 6.24 1.84 21.15
CA LEU A 184 6.19 1.71 19.69
C LEU A 184 4.75 1.82 19.18
N PRO A 185 4.48 2.59 18.11
CA PRO A 185 3.15 2.63 17.51
C PRO A 185 2.73 1.26 16.97
N VAL A 186 1.47 0.88 17.20
CA VAL A 186 0.91 -0.40 16.71
C VAL A 186 1.08 -0.56 15.19
N PRO A 187 0.83 0.45 14.34
CA PRO A 187 1.07 0.33 12.89
C PRO A 187 2.50 -0.09 12.53
N VAL A 188 3.50 0.40 13.28
CA VAL A 188 4.92 0.05 13.07
C VAL A 188 5.15 -1.45 13.34
N ILE A 189 4.60 -1.95 14.45
CA ILE A 189 4.72 -3.38 14.82
C ILE A 189 4.05 -4.25 13.75
N LEU A 190 2.83 -3.88 13.33
CA LEU A 190 2.10 -4.58 12.28
C LEU A 190 2.87 -4.58 10.95
N THR A 191 3.53 -3.47 10.61
CA THR A 191 4.34 -3.36 9.39
C THR A 191 5.56 -4.27 9.46
N PHE A 192 6.30 -4.29 10.57
CA PHE A 192 7.43 -5.22 10.72
C PHE A 192 6.99 -6.68 10.60
N LEU A 193 5.87 -7.04 11.23
CA LEU A 193 5.30 -8.38 11.09
C LEU A 193 4.93 -8.69 9.64
N LEU A 194 4.26 -7.76 8.96
CA LEU A 194 3.87 -7.91 7.56
C LEU A 194 5.08 -8.08 6.64
N VAL A 195 6.10 -7.23 6.79
CA VAL A 195 7.36 -7.31 6.02
C VAL A 195 8.04 -8.66 6.25
N ALA A 196 8.13 -9.12 7.51
CA ALA A 196 8.72 -10.41 7.84
C ALA A 196 7.95 -11.58 7.21
N VAL A 197 6.61 -11.58 7.33
CA VAL A 197 5.74 -12.61 6.72
C VAL A 197 5.87 -12.58 5.19
N THR A 198 5.83 -11.39 4.56
CA THR A 198 5.97 -11.25 3.11
C THR A 198 7.35 -11.69 2.64
N HIS A 199 8.42 -11.35 3.38
CA HIS A 199 9.77 -11.80 3.07
C HIS A 199 9.87 -13.33 3.12
N VAL A 200 9.38 -13.96 4.18
CA VAL A 200 9.37 -15.43 4.30
C VAL A 200 8.54 -16.05 3.17
N TYR A 201 7.35 -15.49 2.89
CA TYR A 201 6.51 -15.99 1.81
C TYR A 201 7.21 -15.92 0.45
N LEU A 202 7.80 -14.78 0.09
CA LEU A 202 8.44 -14.59 -1.22
C LEU A 202 9.77 -15.35 -1.33
N ALA A 203 10.63 -15.33 -0.30
CA ALA A 203 11.96 -15.90 -0.37
C ALA A 203 11.99 -17.42 -0.16
N TYR A 204 11.15 -17.95 0.74
CA TYR A 204 11.28 -19.33 1.20
C TYR A 204 10.15 -20.26 0.75
N THR A 205 9.02 -19.74 0.21
CA THR A 205 7.92 -20.62 -0.22
C THR A 205 8.01 -20.98 -1.70
N ARG A 206 7.37 -22.12 -2.06
CA ARG A 206 7.20 -22.50 -3.47
C ARG A 206 6.38 -21.46 -4.24
N GLN A 207 5.38 -20.86 -3.61
CA GLN A 207 4.51 -19.87 -4.25
C GLN A 207 5.27 -18.59 -4.58
N GLY A 208 6.14 -18.11 -3.68
CA GLY A 208 7.00 -16.96 -3.93
C GLY A 208 7.91 -17.18 -5.14
N ARG A 209 8.58 -18.34 -5.22
CA ARG A 209 9.40 -18.69 -6.38
C ARG A 209 8.61 -18.70 -7.69
N MET A 210 7.39 -19.24 -7.69
CA MET A 210 6.53 -19.25 -8.88
C MET A 210 6.07 -17.86 -9.31
N LEU A 211 5.85 -16.93 -8.36
CA LEU A 211 5.57 -15.52 -8.67
C LEU A 211 6.76 -14.88 -9.40
N TYR A 212 7.98 -15.01 -8.88
CA TYR A 212 9.18 -14.49 -9.55
C TYR A 212 9.44 -15.12 -10.93
N MET A 213 9.25 -16.43 -11.07
CA MET A 213 9.39 -17.11 -12.36
C MET A 213 8.34 -16.62 -13.37
N THR A 214 7.11 -16.34 -12.91
CA THR A 214 6.03 -15.82 -13.76
C THR A 214 6.37 -14.42 -14.30
N GLY A 215 6.97 -13.54 -13.48
CA GLY A 215 7.33 -12.19 -13.90
C GLY A 215 8.63 -12.12 -14.68
N GLY A 216 9.59 -13.01 -14.40
CA GLY A 216 10.88 -13.03 -15.10
C GLY A 216 10.77 -13.35 -16.59
N ASN A 217 10.02 -14.39 -16.94
CA ASN A 217 9.68 -14.71 -18.32
C ASN A 217 8.38 -15.54 -18.37
N LEU A 218 7.30 -14.90 -18.79
CA LEU A 218 5.96 -15.51 -18.82
C LEU A 218 5.88 -16.76 -19.70
N GLU A 219 6.52 -16.75 -20.88
CA GLU A 219 6.50 -17.88 -21.81
C GLU A 219 7.36 -19.05 -21.29
N ALA A 220 8.55 -18.76 -20.77
CA ALA A 220 9.39 -19.81 -20.18
C ALA A 220 8.72 -20.44 -18.94
N ALA A 221 8.07 -19.64 -18.10
CA ALA A 221 7.30 -20.14 -16.97
C ALA A 221 6.15 -21.06 -17.41
N ARG A 222 5.43 -20.67 -18.47
CA ARG A 222 4.34 -21.48 -19.04
C ARG A 222 4.85 -22.81 -19.60
N LEU A 223 5.93 -22.77 -20.36
CA LEU A 223 6.56 -23.97 -20.92
C LEU A 223 7.11 -24.91 -19.83
N SER A 224 7.53 -24.35 -18.70
CA SER A 224 7.94 -25.12 -17.52
C SER A 224 6.76 -25.68 -16.69
N GLY A 225 5.53 -25.55 -17.18
CA GLY A 225 4.34 -26.11 -16.52
C GLY A 225 3.81 -25.26 -15.34
N ILE A 226 4.28 -24.02 -15.19
CA ILE A 226 3.79 -23.12 -14.13
C ILE A 226 2.40 -22.59 -14.54
N PRO A 227 1.37 -22.68 -13.67
CA PRO A 227 0.05 -22.11 -13.95
C PRO A 227 0.07 -20.58 -13.80
N VAL A 228 0.71 -19.89 -14.76
CA VAL A 228 0.98 -18.44 -14.73
C VAL A 228 -0.28 -17.60 -14.47
N ASN A 229 -1.43 -18.00 -15.00
CA ASN A 229 -2.68 -17.29 -14.78
C ASN A 229 -3.09 -17.28 -13.29
N ARG A 230 -2.84 -18.37 -12.56
CA ARG A 230 -3.13 -18.44 -11.11
C ARG A 230 -2.23 -17.49 -10.32
N TYR A 231 -0.94 -17.44 -10.67
CA TYR A 231 0.01 -16.56 -9.95
C TYR A 231 -0.22 -15.07 -10.27
N ARG A 232 -0.58 -14.74 -11.51
CA ARG A 232 -1.00 -13.37 -11.85
C ARG A 232 -2.29 -12.98 -11.13
N THR A 233 -3.30 -13.86 -11.10
CA THR A 233 -4.53 -13.63 -10.32
C THR A 233 -4.22 -13.40 -8.84
N LEU A 234 -3.39 -14.27 -8.24
CA LEU A 234 -2.99 -14.15 -6.84
C LEU A 234 -2.30 -12.81 -6.55
N ALA A 235 -1.45 -12.34 -7.46
CA ALA A 235 -0.74 -11.07 -7.31
C ALA A 235 -1.70 -9.87 -7.25
N TYR A 236 -2.69 -9.78 -8.15
CA TYR A 236 -3.70 -8.70 -8.11
C TYR A 236 -4.60 -8.78 -6.87
N VAL A 237 -4.97 -9.98 -6.45
CA VAL A 237 -5.77 -10.18 -5.23
C VAL A 237 -5.00 -9.76 -3.98
N LEU A 238 -3.70 -10.12 -3.88
CA LEU A 238 -2.84 -9.69 -2.78
C LEU A 238 -2.58 -8.18 -2.82
N SER A 239 -2.39 -7.60 -4.02
CA SER A 239 -2.27 -6.16 -4.21
C SER A 239 -3.46 -5.41 -3.58
N ALA A 240 -4.66 -5.80 -3.96
CA ALA A 240 -5.89 -5.19 -3.44
C ALA A 240 -6.11 -5.46 -1.95
N LEU A 241 -5.77 -6.66 -1.46
CA LEU A 241 -5.85 -6.99 -0.04
C LEU A 241 -4.98 -6.06 0.81
N PHE A 242 -3.70 -5.89 0.45
CA PHE A 242 -2.78 -5.04 1.21
C PHE A 242 -3.13 -3.55 1.09
N ALA A 243 -3.62 -3.11 -0.08
CA ALA A 243 -4.20 -1.78 -0.23
C ALA A 243 -5.40 -1.57 0.70
N GLY A 244 -6.29 -2.56 0.79
CA GLY A 244 -7.43 -2.54 1.69
C GLY A 244 -7.04 -2.46 3.16
N LEU A 245 -6.08 -3.27 3.59
CA LEU A 245 -5.53 -3.24 4.96
C LEU A 245 -4.87 -1.89 5.26
N GLY A 246 -4.09 -1.35 4.31
CA GLY A 246 -3.51 -0.02 4.42
C GLY A 246 -4.55 1.09 4.60
N GLY A 247 -5.66 1.03 3.85
CA GLY A 247 -6.78 1.97 3.99
C GLY A 247 -7.50 1.86 5.33
N MET A 248 -7.70 0.64 5.85
CA MET A 248 -8.26 0.44 7.19
C MET A 248 -7.37 1.03 8.29
N LEU A 249 -6.05 0.81 8.20
CA LEU A 249 -5.09 1.40 9.14
C LEU A 249 -5.05 2.93 9.04
N LEU A 250 -5.22 3.47 7.83
CA LEU A 250 -5.34 4.91 7.61
C LEU A 250 -6.58 5.48 8.30
N ALA A 251 -7.75 4.84 8.10
CA ALA A 251 -9.00 5.22 8.78
C ALA A 251 -8.85 5.15 10.31
N ALA A 252 -8.22 4.09 10.81
CA ALA A 252 -7.95 3.92 12.24
C ALA A 252 -7.02 5.01 12.81
N ARG A 253 -6.02 5.43 12.02
CA ARG A 253 -5.09 6.50 12.42
C ARG A 253 -5.76 7.85 12.51
N ILE A 254 -6.56 8.20 11.49
CA ILE A 254 -7.14 9.55 11.36
C ILE A 254 -8.47 9.67 12.12
N GLY A 255 -9.16 8.54 12.37
CA GLY A 255 -10.52 8.54 12.92
C GLY A 255 -11.54 9.09 11.93
N THR A 256 -11.28 8.95 10.63
CA THR A 256 -12.14 9.49 9.55
C THR A 256 -12.03 8.62 8.31
N GLY A 257 -13.13 8.36 7.66
CA GLY A 257 -13.19 7.76 6.34
C GLY A 257 -13.00 8.83 5.25
N GLN A 258 -11.76 9.03 4.80
CA GLN A 258 -11.43 10.06 3.80
C GLN A 258 -11.62 9.55 2.38
N VAL A 259 -12.36 10.30 1.56
CA VAL A 259 -12.65 9.97 0.15
C VAL A 259 -11.49 10.22 -0.80
N SER A 260 -10.52 11.08 -0.45
CA SER A 260 -9.45 11.54 -1.35
C SER A 260 -8.04 11.04 -0.99
N SER A 261 -7.90 10.19 0.03
CA SER A 261 -6.58 9.76 0.52
C SER A 261 -5.80 8.85 -0.44
N GLY A 262 -6.49 8.15 -1.31
CA GLY A 262 -5.88 7.11 -2.13
C GLY A 262 -4.93 7.62 -3.20
N GLY A 263 -5.15 8.83 -3.73
CA GLY A 263 -4.30 9.40 -4.79
C GLY A 263 -2.86 9.65 -4.32
N SER A 264 -2.68 10.25 -3.15
CA SER A 264 -1.35 10.44 -2.54
C SER A 264 -0.71 9.11 -2.17
N MET A 265 -1.49 8.19 -1.55
CA MET A 265 -0.98 6.88 -1.14
C MET A 265 -0.51 6.02 -2.31
N LEU A 266 -1.16 6.12 -3.50
CA LEU A 266 -0.69 5.44 -4.70
C LEU A 266 0.70 5.94 -5.11
N MET A 267 0.88 7.28 -5.16
CA MET A 267 2.17 7.87 -5.56
C MET A 267 3.28 7.53 -4.57
N ASP A 268 3.00 7.62 -3.27
CA ASP A 268 3.96 7.27 -2.23
C ASP A 268 4.34 5.78 -2.28
N ALA A 269 3.36 4.89 -2.49
CA ALA A 269 3.60 3.45 -2.57
C ALA A 269 4.36 3.01 -3.83
N VAL A 270 4.19 3.73 -4.95
CA VAL A 270 4.93 3.47 -6.20
C VAL A 270 6.35 4.02 -6.11
N ALA A 271 6.55 5.11 -5.37
CA ALA A 271 7.87 5.71 -5.17
C ALA A 271 8.73 4.93 -4.17
N ALA A 272 8.13 4.12 -3.28
CA ALA A 272 8.81 3.33 -2.26
C ALA A 272 9.38 2.02 -2.80
#